data_cb7e92ddd46be1c7dc90c857e3b8edb4
#
_entry.id   cb7e92ddd46be1c7dc90c857e3b8edb4
#
_cell.length_a   1.000
_cell.length_b   1.000
_cell.length_c   1.000
_cell.angle_alpha   90.00
_cell.angle_beta   90.00
_cell.angle_gamma   90.00
#
_symmetry.space_group_name_H-M   'P 1'
#
loop_
_entity.id
_entity.type
_entity.pdbx_description
1 polymer ?
#
loop_
_entity_poly.entity_id
_entity_poly.type
_entity_poly.pdbx_seq_one_letter_code
_entity_poly.pdbx_strand_id
1 'polypeptide(L)'
;TDLATAGLGNDLRVKVKRTTDGDEEQILFESSYGTIKAVQKETGKVGFTRENHDYSFNYKLPVNEWVELEFKNEQNKTYLYVNGELRDVLGDDERVEGRPLLATTMFPIERIGSTKNAFTGYVDDVRLGTNADFASTMPLDYAVLTANQVIGKTENAQLAQLVKEAEAIFAAYNPDASAINDLAAEIKAVLDDSDYKEADYSRIETLKKTIPSDL
;
A
#
# COMPACT_ATOMS: atom_id res chain seq x y z
N THR A 1 1.99 5.25 22.79
CA THR A 1 2.68 6.41 22.20
C THR A 1 1.77 6.99 21.13
N ASP A 2 1.48 8.27 21.22
CA ASP A 2 0.66 8.97 20.24
C ASP A 2 1.54 9.37 19.06
N LEU A 3 1.70 8.46 18.11
CA LEU A 3 2.52 8.66 16.91
C LEU A 3 1.98 9.78 16.01
N ALA A 4 0.66 9.96 15.99
CA ALA A 4 0.02 11.02 15.19
C ALA A 4 0.39 12.41 15.74
N THR A 5 0.40 12.58 17.06
CA THR A 5 0.81 13.82 17.72
C THR A 5 2.30 14.11 17.53
N ALA A 6 3.12 13.08 17.44
CA ALA A 6 4.55 13.22 17.17
C ALA A 6 4.89 13.58 15.71
N GLY A 7 3.89 13.56 14.81
CA GLY A 7 4.10 13.78 13.37
C GLY A 7 4.92 12.68 12.70
N LEU A 8 5.12 11.56 13.42
CA LEU A 8 5.84 10.39 12.93
C LEU A 8 4.83 9.42 12.33
N GLY A 9 5.10 8.91 11.15
CA GLY A 9 4.36 7.80 10.59
C GLY A 9 4.60 6.51 11.38
N ASN A 10 3.80 5.51 11.13
CA ASN A 10 4.05 4.16 11.62
C ASN A 10 4.15 3.16 10.47
N ASP A 11 4.83 2.07 10.75
CA ASP A 11 5.01 0.93 9.86
C ASP A 11 4.62 -0.32 10.66
N LEU A 12 3.56 -1.00 10.24
CA LEU A 12 3.09 -2.25 10.81
C LEU A 12 3.25 -3.35 9.77
N ARG A 13 4.11 -4.32 10.06
CA ARG A 13 4.31 -5.51 9.23
C ARG A 13 3.82 -6.75 9.96
N VAL A 14 3.21 -7.64 9.20
CA VAL A 14 2.71 -8.90 9.73
C VAL A 14 2.68 -9.97 8.65
N LYS A 15 3.12 -11.18 8.96
CA LYS A 15 2.90 -12.35 8.11
C LYS A 15 1.60 -13.04 8.52
N VAL A 16 0.75 -13.32 7.55
CA VAL A 16 -0.55 -13.96 7.78
C VAL A 16 -0.77 -15.08 6.79
N LYS A 17 -1.49 -16.11 7.25
CA LYS A 17 -2.01 -17.17 6.40
C LYS A 17 -3.47 -17.41 6.76
N ARG A 18 -4.37 -16.92 5.92
CA ARG A 18 -5.81 -17.14 6.05
C ARG A 18 -6.17 -18.57 5.72
N THR A 19 -7.03 -19.21 6.52
CA THR A 19 -7.43 -20.62 6.31
C THR A 19 -8.87 -20.81 5.90
N THR A 20 -9.71 -19.77 5.97
CA THR A 20 -11.12 -19.82 5.60
C THR A 20 -11.38 -19.08 4.30
N ASP A 21 -12.21 -19.65 3.45
CA ASP A 21 -12.71 -18.99 2.23
C ASP A 21 -14.13 -18.47 2.50
N GLY A 22 -14.29 -17.18 2.52
CA GLY A 22 -15.57 -16.52 2.82
C GLY A 22 -15.37 -15.03 3.03
N ASP A 23 -16.42 -14.24 2.82
CA ASP A 23 -16.38 -12.77 2.99
C ASP A 23 -16.83 -12.35 4.42
N GLU A 24 -16.81 -13.26 5.39
CA GLU A 24 -17.01 -12.94 6.80
C GLU A 24 -15.89 -12.02 7.28
N GLU A 25 -16.27 -10.99 8.04
CA GLU A 25 -15.30 -10.05 8.59
C GLU A 25 -14.26 -10.76 9.45
N GLN A 26 -12.99 -10.44 9.24
CA GLN A 26 -11.88 -10.99 10.00
C GLN A 26 -10.89 -9.89 10.41
N ILE A 27 -10.74 -9.69 11.69
CA ILE A 27 -9.93 -8.62 12.29
C ILE A 27 -8.55 -9.16 12.70
N LEU A 28 -7.49 -8.53 12.17
CA LEU A 28 -6.10 -8.81 12.51
C LEU A 28 -5.66 -8.08 13.77
N PHE A 29 -6.00 -6.79 13.87
CA PHE A 29 -5.62 -5.94 14.99
C PHE A 29 -6.81 -5.09 15.43
N GLU A 30 -6.94 -4.93 16.73
CA GLU A 30 -8.04 -4.19 17.35
C GLU A 30 -7.53 -3.17 18.35
N SER A 31 -8.18 -2.02 18.39
CA SER A 31 -8.06 -1.02 19.44
C SER A 31 -9.41 -0.33 19.67
N SER A 32 -9.48 0.50 20.70
CA SER A 32 -10.62 1.38 20.94
C SER A 32 -10.84 2.46 19.86
N TYR A 33 -9.84 2.69 19.01
CA TYR A 33 -9.87 3.73 17.96
C TYR A 33 -10.14 3.17 16.56
N GLY A 34 -9.93 1.87 16.37
CA GLY A 34 -10.11 1.25 15.07
C GLY A 34 -9.67 -0.20 15.00
N THR A 35 -9.83 -0.79 13.83
CA THR A 35 -9.46 -2.18 13.56
C THR A 35 -8.73 -2.28 12.23
N ILE A 36 -7.75 -3.17 12.13
CA ILE A 36 -7.14 -3.57 10.86
C ILE A 36 -7.67 -4.95 10.52
N LYS A 37 -8.20 -5.11 9.31
CA LYS A 37 -8.96 -6.27 8.87
C LYS A 37 -8.26 -7.01 7.74
N ALA A 38 -8.14 -8.32 7.87
CA ALA A 38 -7.77 -9.20 6.77
C ALA A 38 -8.89 -9.31 5.73
N VAL A 39 -10.14 -9.25 6.22
CA VAL A 39 -11.35 -9.35 5.40
C VAL A 39 -12.36 -8.33 5.90
N GLN A 40 -12.76 -7.42 5.05
CA GLN A 40 -13.90 -6.54 5.31
C GLN A 40 -15.18 -7.17 4.79
N LYS A 41 -16.24 -7.11 5.59
CA LYS A 41 -17.50 -7.79 5.36
C LYS A 41 -18.14 -7.49 4.00
N GLU A 42 -18.14 -6.22 3.58
CA GLU A 42 -18.85 -5.82 2.35
C GLU A 42 -18.01 -6.02 1.08
N THR A 43 -16.70 -5.98 1.21
CA THR A 43 -15.79 -6.00 0.05
C THR A 43 -14.98 -7.30 -0.06
N GLY A 44 -14.84 -8.05 1.03
CA GLY A 44 -13.95 -9.20 1.13
C GLY A 44 -12.46 -8.83 1.02
N LYS A 45 -12.14 -7.52 1.07
CA LYS A 45 -10.79 -7.00 0.88
C LYS A 45 -10.09 -6.72 2.20
N VAL A 46 -8.77 -6.63 2.16
CA VAL A 46 -7.97 -6.07 3.25
C VAL A 46 -8.34 -4.62 3.46
N GLY A 47 -8.40 -4.19 4.72
CA GLY A 47 -8.76 -2.81 5.02
C GLY A 47 -8.67 -2.48 6.51
N PHE A 48 -9.27 -1.39 6.88
CA PHE A 48 -9.37 -0.97 8.27
C PHE A 48 -10.64 -0.17 8.53
N THR A 49 -11.06 -0.15 9.79
CA THR A 49 -12.13 0.75 10.25
C THR A 49 -11.51 1.79 11.17
N ARG A 50 -11.83 3.04 10.97
CA ARG A 50 -11.52 4.13 11.87
C ARG A 50 -12.73 5.06 12.02
N GLU A 51 -13.05 5.44 13.24
CA GLU A 51 -14.20 6.30 13.55
C GLU A 51 -15.51 5.82 12.87
N ASN A 52 -15.76 4.51 12.91
CA ASN A 52 -16.91 3.83 12.29
C ASN A 52 -16.99 3.93 10.76
N HIS A 53 -15.89 4.25 10.09
CA HIS A 53 -15.79 4.21 8.63
C HIS A 53 -14.85 3.10 8.19
N ASP A 54 -15.31 2.33 7.21
CA ASP A 54 -14.54 1.27 6.58
C ASP A 54 -13.78 1.81 5.37
N TYR A 55 -12.49 1.48 5.33
CA TYR A 55 -11.57 1.80 4.25
C TYR A 55 -11.02 0.50 3.69
N SER A 56 -11.26 0.23 2.40
CA SER A 56 -10.83 -1.01 1.74
C SER A 56 -9.73 -0.75 0.75
N PHE A 57 -8.63 -1.46 0.89
CA PHE A 57 -7.60 -1.55 -0.13
C PHE A 57 -8.09 -2.39 -1.32
N ASN A 58 -7.52 -2.16 -2.48
CA ASN A 58 -7.85 -2.93 -3.67
C ASN A 58 -7.09 -4.28 -3.72
N TYR A 59 -7.16 -5.02 -2.61
CA TYR A 59 -6.49 -6.30 -2.44
C TYR A 59 -7.34 -7.27 -1.62
N LYS A 60 -7.46 -8.51 -2.09
CA LYS A 60 -8.05 -9.63 -1.34
C LYS A 60 -6.96 -10.59 -0.89
N LEU A 61 -6.97 -10.94 0.39
CA LEU A 61 -6.01 -11.89 0.95
C LEU A 61 -6.31 -13.31 0.44
N PRO A 62 -5.34 -14.01 -0.17
CA PRO A 62 -5.52 -15.38 -0.64
C PRO A 62 -5.73 -16.35 0.53
N VAL A 63 -6.32 -17.51 0.23
CA VAL A 63 -6.55 -18.59 1.21
C VAL A 63 -5.40 -19.60 1.13
N ASN A 64 -4.94 -20.06 2.29
CA ASN A 64 -3.89 -21.07 2.45
C ASN A 64 -2.49 -20.67 1.97
N GLU A 65 -2.25 -19.40 1.71
CA GLU A 65 -0.96 -18.85 1.36
C GLU A 65 -0.42 -17.94 2.47
N TRP A 66 0.89 -17.97 2.72
CA TRP A 66 1.55 -17.01 3.55
C TRP A 66 1.75 -15.71 2.77
N VAL A 67 1.33 -14.60 3.37
CA VAL A 67 1.45 -13.26 2.81
C VAL A 67 2.00 -12.34 3.88
N GLU A 68 3.00 -11.54 3.53
CA GLU A 68 3.41 -10.42 4.34
C GLU A 68 2.57 -9.19 3.96
N LEU A 69 1.90 -8.61 4.93
CA LEU A 69 1.20 -7.35 4.82
C LEU A 69 1.99 -6.28 5.56
N GLU A 70 2.20 -5.15 4.91
CA GLU A 70 2.77 -3.96 5.53
C GLU A 70 1.80 -2.79 5.37
N PHE A 71 1.42 -2.19 6.50
CA PHE A 71 0.61 -0.99 6.57
C PHE A 71 1.51 0.16 6.98
N LYS A 72 1.90 0.97 6.00
CA LYS A 72 2.77 2.11 6.22
C LYS A 72 1.96 3.39 6.21
N ASN A 73 2.06 4.17 7.26
CA ASN A 73 1.37 5.44 7.35
C ASN A 73 2.36 6.58 7.19
N GLU A 74 2.02 7.51 6.31
CA GLU A 74 2.78 8.72 6.13
C GLU A 74 1.82 9.87 5.86
N GLN A 75 1.95 10.93 6.63
CA GLN A 75 1.00 12.03 6.63
C GLN A 75 -0.45 11.51 6.86
N ASN A 76 -1.33 11.68 5.88
CA ASN A 76 -2.74 11.28 5.95
C ASN A 76 -3.05 10.05 5.08
N LYS A 77 -2.01 9.32 4.64
CA LYS A 77 -2.14 8.17 3.75
C LYS A 77 -1.77 6.88 4.45
N THR A 78 -2.40 5.81 4.04
CA THR A 78 -1.99 4.45 4.37
C THR A 78 -1.65 3.71 3.09
N TYR A 79 -0.43 3.23 3.03
CA TYR A 79 0.11 2.41 1.96
C TYR A 79 0.00 0.94 2.35
N LEU A 80 -0.55 0.11 1.48
CA LEU A 80 -0.54 -1.33 1.64
C LEU A 80 0.52 -1.95 0.73
N TYR A 81 1.52 -2.59 1.35
CA TYR A 81 2.46 -3.46 0.66
C TYR A 81 2.08 -4.91 0.90
N VAL A 82 2.28 -5.73 -0.12
CA VAL A 82 2.06 -7.17 -0.07
C VAL A 82 3.31 -7.85 -0.59
N ASN A 83 3.96 -8.62 0.27
CA ASN A 83 5.24 -9.28 -0.02
C ASN A 83 6.31 -8.28 -0.53
N GLY A 84 6.35 -7.09 0.07
CA GLY A 84 7.27 -6.01 -0.29
C GLY A 84 6.87 -5.17 -1.51
N GLU A 85 5.78 -5.49 -2.21
CA GLU A 85 5.30 -4.71 -3.36
C GLU A 85 4.12 -3.81 -2.98
N LEU A 86 4.19 -2.53 -3.36
CA LEU A 86 3.07 -1.60 -3.17
C LEU A 86 1.85 -2.08 -3.97
N ARG A 87 0.74 -2.28 -3.27
CA ARG A 87 -0.52 -2.72 -3.87
C ARG A 87 -1.56 -1.64 -3.98
N ASP A 88 -1.65 -0.78 -2.98
CA ASP A 88 -2.67 0.26 -2.94
C ASP A 88 -2.32 1.36 -1.95
N VAL A 89 -2.92 2.54 -2.14
CA VAL A 89 -2.78 3.70 -1.26
C VAL A 89 -4.17 4.26 -0.97
N LEU A 90 -4.46 4.53 0.29
CA LEU A 90 -5.67 5.22 0.73
C LEU A 90 -5.33 6.59 1.32
N GLY A 91 -6.18 7.59 1.05
CA GLY A 91 -6.04 8.92 1.63
C GLY A 91 -6.27 10.08 0.66
N ASP A 92 -6.00 9.90 -0.63
CA ASP A 92 -6.11 10.95 -1.65
C ASP A 92 -6.92 10.51 -2.88
N ASP A 93 -7.76 9.49 -2.75
CA ASP A 93 -8.59 9.04 -3.86
C ASP A 93 -10.09 9.19 -3.56
N GLU A 94 -10.89 9.05 -4.60
CA GLU A 94 -12.35 9.20 -4.52
C GLU A 94 -13.03 8.14 -3.64
N ARG A 95 -12.35 7.02 -3.36
CA ARG A 95 -12.88 5.95 -2.48
C ARG A 95 -13.04 6.40 -1.03
N VAL A 96 -12.35 7.44 -0.64
CA VAL A 96 -12.39 8.03 0.71
C VAL A 96 -12.92 9.47 0.69
N GLU A 97 -13.78 9.79 -0.26
CA GLU A 97 -14.39 11.11 -0.42
C GLU A 97 -14.91 11.65 0.91
N GLY A 98 -14.57 12.89 1.21
CA GLY A 98 -14.93 13.59 2.43
C GLY A 98 -14.23 13.10 3.70
N ARG A 99 -13.33 12.11 3.62
CA ARG A 99 -12.65 11.51 4.76
C ARG A 99 -11.15 11.24 4.58
N PRO A 100 -10.40 11.98 3.76
CA PRO A 100 -8.99 11.68 3.49
C PRO A 100 -8.12 11.73 4.75
N LEU A 101 -8.44 12.60 5.70
CA LEU A 101 -7.69 12.73 6.97
C LEU A 101 -7.86 11.54 7.91
N LEU A 102 -8.87 10.71 7.72
CA LEU A 102 -9.15 9.52 8.53
C LEU A 102 -8.67 8.23 7.89
N ALA A 103 -8.20 8.27 6.64
CA ALA A 103 -7.71 7.13 5.88
C ALA A 103 -6.31 6.69 6.35
N THR A 104 -6.11 6.57 7.65
CA THR A 104 -4.84 6.20 8.27
C THR A 104 -5.03 5.18 9.38
N THR A 105 -4.10 4.22 9.45
CA THR A 105 -4.01 3.24 10.53
C THR A 105 -3.14 3.70 11.70
N MET A 106 -2.82 5.00 11.78
CA MET A 106 -2.10 5.59 12.91
C MET A 106 -2.98 5.67 14.16
N PHE A 107 -3.21 4.53 14.79
CA PHE A 107 -3.86 4.42 16.09
C PHE A 107 -3.14 3.36 16.94
N PRO A 108 -3.23 3.42 18.28
CA PRO A 108 -2.65 2.41 19.14
C PRO A 108 -3.21 1.03 18.80
N ILE A 109 -2.33 0.01 18.76
CA ILE A 109 -2.76 -1.38 18.64
C ILE A 109 -2.80 -1.94 20.05
N GLU A 110 -3.98 -2.37 20.50
CA GLU A 110 -4.23 -2.88 21.84
C GLU A 110 -4.30 -4.41 21.87
N ARG A 111 -4.62 -5.02 20.72
CA ARG A 111 -4.79 -6.47 20.62
C ARG A 111 -4.42 -6.99 19.24
N ILE A 112 -3.78 -8.16 19.21
CA ILE A 112 -3.69 -9.00 18.00
C ILE A 112 -4.94 -9.89 17.97
N GLY A 113 -5.69 -9.83 16.87
CA GLY A 113 -7.02 -10.45 16.75
C GLY A 113 -8.14 -9.57 17.31
N SER A 114 -9.30 -10.16 17.55
CA SER A 114 -10.49 -9.49 18.07
C SER A 114 -11.30 -10.40 18.97
N THR A 115 -12.12 -9.80 19.83
CA THR A 115 -13.04 -10.54 20.69
C THR A 115 -14.31 -10.99 19.97
N LYS A 116 -14.60 -10.44 18.78
CA LYS A 116 -15.84 -10.71 18.03
C LYS A 116 -15.58 -11.45 16.72
N ASN A 117 -14.80 -10.85 15.83
CA ASN A 117 -14.56 -11.34 14.47
C ASN A 117 -13.06 -11.57 14.28
N ALA A 118 -12.47 -12.43 15.12
CA ALA A 118 -11.04 -12.71 15.07
C ALA A 118 -10.64 -13.32 13.72
N PHE A 119 -9.45 -12.96 13.27
CA PHE A 119 -8.84 -13.57 12.09
C PHE A 119 -8.74 -15.10 12.26
N THR A 120 -9.13 -15.83 11.23
CA THR A 120 -9.07 -17.28 11.22
C THR A 120 -7.90 -17.74 10.35
N GLY A 121 -6.83 -18.15 11.00
CA GLY A 121 -5.59 -18.52 10.33
C GLY A 121 -4.39 -18.44 11.25
N TYR A 122 -3.25 -18.17 10.67
CA TYR A 122 -1.97 -18.05 11.35
C TYR A 122 -1.44 -16.62 11.21
N VAL A 123 -0.87 -16.12 12.28
CA VAL A 123 -0.20 -14.80 12.34
C VAL A 123 1.21 -15.02 12.83
N ASP A 124 2.19 -14.42 12.18
CA ASP A 124 3.60 -14.50 12.52
C ASP A 124 4.30 -13.17 12.24
N ASP A 125 5.50 -12.99 12.79
CA ASP A 125 6.43 -11.89 12.51
C ASP A 125 5.78 -10.49 12.58
N VAL A 126 5.05 -10.22 13.66
CA VAL A 126 4.43 -8.90 13.89
C VAL A 126 5.50 -7.90 14.28
N ARG A 127 5.65 -6.84 13.49
CA ARG A 127 6.59 -5.74 13.73
C ARG A 127 5.86 -4.41 13.66
N LEU A 128 6.11 -3.56 14.61
CA LEU A 128 5.59 -2.21 14.67
C LEU A 128 6.74 -1.25 14.92
N GLY A 129 6.92 -0.29 14.03
CA GLY A 129 7.94 0.75 14.13
C GLY A 129 7.38 2.12 13.81
N THR A 130 8.26 3.12 13.85
CA THR A 130 7.97 4.47 13.40
C THR A 130 8.83 4.80 12.18
N ASN A 131 8.40 5.75 11.36
CA ASN A 131 9.22 6.21 10.24
C ASN A 131 10.55 6.88 10.69
N ALA A 132 10.68 7.19 12.00
CA ALA A 132 11.93 7.66 12.57
C ALA A 132 12.95 6.53 12.79
N ASP A 133 12.47 5.29 12.94
CA ASP A 133 13.32 4.12 13.16
C ASP A 133 13.90 3.57 11.84
N PHE A 134 13.27 3.92 10.72
CA PHE A 134 13.62 3.42 9.38
C PHE A 134 13.64 4.55 8.35
N ALA A 135 14.56 4.50 7.41
CA ALA A 135 14.53 5.38 6.25
C ALA A 135 13.24 5.13 5.44
N SER A 136 12.59 6.21 4.98
CA SER A 136 11.41 6.08 4.13
C SER A 136 11.80 5.49 2.77
N THR A 137 11.21 4.36 2.41
CA THR A 137 11.39 3.75 1.08
C THR A 137 10.50 4.38 0.02
N MET A 138 9.58 5.25 0.39
CA MET A 138 8.57 5.84 -0.49
C MET A 138 9.08 6.39 -1.83
N PRO A 139 10.19 7.13 -1.91
CA PRO A 139 10.67 7.61 -3.20
C PRO A 139 10.97 6.48 -4.16
N LEU A 140 11.54 5.38 -3.65
CA LEU A 140 11.85 4.19 -4.43
C LEU A 140 10.58 3.40 -4.78
N ASP A 141 9.63 3.29 -3.86
CA ASP A 141 8.35 2.61 -4.08
C ASP A 141 7.58 3.24 -5.25
N TYR A 142 7.49 4.57 -5.30
CA TYR A 142 6.87 5.27 -6.42
C TYR A 142 7.61 5.08 -7.74
N ALA A 143 8.94 5.12 -7.71
CA ALA A 143 9.75 4.91 -8.88
C ALA A 143 9.56 3.48 -9.44
N VAL A 144 9.58 2.47 -8.57
CA VAL A 144 9.35 1.07 -8.95
C VAL A 144 7.93 0.84 -9.47
N LEU A 145 6.92 1.42 -8.83
CA LEU A 145 5.53 1.32 -9.30
C LEU A 145 5.41 1.85 -10.73
N THR A 146 5.99 3.01 -11.02
CA THR A 146 5.97 3.62 -12.35
C THR A 146 6.76 2.78 -13.35
N ALA A 147 7.94 2.29 -12.96
CA ALA A 147 8.78 1.43 -13.80
C ALA A 147 8.04 0.14 -14.20
N ASN A 148 7.35 -0.51 -13.27
CA ASN A 148 6.58 -1.72 -13.52
C ASN A 148 5.43 -1.49 -14.52
N GLN A 149 4.80 -0.33 -14.52
CA GLN A 149 3.79 0.04 -15.52
C GLN A 149 4.38 0.15 -16.93
N VAL A 150 5.62 0.61 -17.04
CA VAL A 150 6.35 0.72 -18.31
C VAL A 150 6.86 -0.65 -18.75
N ILE A 151 7.50 -1.42 -17.87
CA ILE A 151 8.01 -2.78 -18.15
C ILE A 151 6.87 -3.69 -18.64
N GLY A 152 5.68 -3.59 -18.07
CA GLY A 152 4.51 -4.36 -18.50
C GLY A 152 4.02 -4.05 -19.93
N LYS A 153 4.50 -2.97 -20.54
CA LYS A 153 4.14 -2.52 -21.90
C LYS A 153 5.29 -2.63 -22.89
N THR A 154 6.51 -2.79 -22.41
CA THR A 154 7.73 -2.68 -23.21
C THR A 154 8.86 -3.53 -22.63
N GLU A 155 9.75 -4.03 -23.48
CA GLU A 155 10.95 -4.74 -23.05
C GLU A 155 12.08 -3.73 -22.71
N ASN A 156 12.01 -3.11 -21.55
CA ASN A 156 13.08 -2.26 -21.06
C ASN A 156 13.96 -3.01 -20.04
N ALA A 157 15.06 -3.58 -20.53
CA ALA A 157 15.96 -4.40 -19.71
C ALA A 157 16.65 -3.58 -18.59
N GLN A 158 16.91 -2.29 -18.81
CA GLN A 158 17.52 -1.42 -17.81
C GLN A 158 16.57 -1.16 -16.65
N LEU A 159 15.31 -0.82 -16.93
CA LEU A 159 14.29 -0.65 -15.88
C LEU A 159 14.06 -1.96 -15.11
N ALA A 160 14.00 -3.09 -15.81
CA ALA A 160 13.83 -4.39 -15.17
C ALA A 160 14.97 -4.73 -14.22
N GLN A 161 16.22 -4.37 -14.57
CA GLN A 161 17.37 -4.55 -13.71
C GLN A 161 17.30 -3.63 -12.47
N LEU A 162 16.98 -2.36 -12.64
CA LEU A 162 16.86 -1.41 -11.53
C LEU A 162 15.74 -1.79 -10.56
N VAL A 163 14.59 -2.28 -11.06
CA VAL A 163 13.51 -2.81 -10.23
C VAL A 163 13.98 -4.01 -9.41
N LYS A 164 14.78 -4.90 -10.01
CA LYS A 164 15.35 -6.04 -9.28
C LYS A 164 16.36 -5.60 -8.21
N GLU A 165 17.11 -4.53 -8.43
CA GLU A 165 17.99 -3.95 -7.41
C GLU A 165 17.18 -3.35 -6.25
N ALA A 166 16.02 -2.75 -6.54
CA ALA A 166 15.11 -2.24 -5.52
C ALA A 166 14.59 -3.36 -4.59
N GLU A 167 14.36 -4.57 -5.09
CA GLU A 167 13.94 -5.72 -4.27
C GLU A 167 14.94 -6.00 -3.13
N ALA A 168 16.25 -5.83 -3.39
CA ALA A 168 17.28 -6.04 -2.38
C ALA A 168 17.24 -4.93 -1.30
N ILE A 169 16.93 -3.71 -1.68
CA ILE A 169 16.76 -2.59 -0.74
C ILE A 169 15.52 -2.82 0.13
N PHE A 170 14.39 -3.22 -0.46
CA PHE A 170 13.16 -3.50 0.28
C PHE A 170 13.29 -4.70 1.23
N ALA A 171 14.12 -5.68 0.88
CA ALA A 171 14.39 -6.83 1.73
C ALA A 171 15.29 -6.51 2.94
N ALA A 172 16.00 -5.39 2.92
CA ALA A 172 16.86 -4.99 4.02
C ALA A 172 16.03 -4.52 5.23
N TYR A 173 16.44 -4.94 6.44
CA TYR A 173 15.77 -4.55 7.68
C TYR A 173 15.76 -3.03 7.92
N ASN A 174 16.85 -2.36 7.59
CA ASN A 174 17.00 -0.91 7.68
C ASN A 174 17.86 -0.44 6.50
N PRO A 175 17.24 -0.19 5.34
CA PRO A 175 17.98 0.19 4.16
C PRO A 175 18.60 1.59 4.30
N ASP A 176 19.73 1.79 3.64
CA ASP A 176 20.43 3.08 3.63
C ASP A 176 19.62 4.14 2.85
N ALA A 177 19.40 5.30 3.48
CA ALA A 177 18.60 6.38 2.89
C ALA A 177 19.19 6.92 1.57
N SER A 178 20.53 6.93 1.42
CA SER A 178 21.18 7.34 0.18
C SER A 178 20.90 6.32 -0.92
N ALA A 179 21.06 5.03 -0.62
CA ALA A 179 20.78 3.95 -1.58
C ALA A 179 19.33 4.00 -2.09
N ILE A 180 18.37 4.28 -1.21
CA ILE A 180 16.95 4.45 -1.59
C ILE A 180 16.80 5.62 -2.57
N ASN A 181 17.33 6.79 -2.22
CA ASN A 181 17.17 7.99 -3.03
C ASN A 181 17.94 7.93 -4.35
N ASP A 182 19.13 7.36 -4.33
CA ASP A 182 19.99 7.23 -5.52
C ASP A 182 19.32 6.28 -6.53
N LEU A 183 18.84 5.12 -6.10
CA LEU A 183 18.16 4.19 -6.99
C LEU A 183 16.82 4.73 -7.50
N ALA A 184 16.06 5.44 -6.65
CA ALA A 184 14.84 6.12 -7.08
C ALA A 184 15.12 7.19 -8.16
N ALA A 185 16.19 7.95 -8.00
CA ALA A 185 16.62 8.95 -8.99
C ALA A 185 17.09 8.31 -10.29
N GLU A 186 17.78 7.17 -10.22
CA GLU A 186 18.25 6.43 -11.39
C GLU A 186 17.08 5.85 -12.19
N ILE A 187 16.10 5.21 -11.52
CA ILE A 187 14.87 4.73 -12.15
C ILE A 187 14.15 5.88 -12.84
N LYS A 188 13.99 7.01 -12.14
CA LYS A 188 13.35 8.19 -12.70
C LYS A 188 14.08 8.73 -13.91
N ALA A 189 15.40 8.79 -13.90
CA ALA A 189 16.20 9.26 -15.04
C ALA A 189 15.97 8.39 -16.28
N VAL A 190 15.90 7.06 -16.13
CA VAL A 190 15.59 6.13 -17.24
C VAL A 190 14.17 6.32 -17.74
N LEU A 191 13.19 6.56 -16.86
CA LEU A 191 11.82 6.85 -17.23
C LEU A 191 11.69 8.17 -17.99
N ASP A 192 12.42 9.21 -17.58
CA ASP A 192 12.39 10.54 -18.19
C ASP A 192 13.11 10.56 -19.57
N ASP A 193 14.14 9.74 -19.75
CA ASP A 193 14.91 9.63 -21.01
C ASP A 193 14.27 8.63 -22.00
N SER A 194 13.33 7.81 -21.52
CA SER A 194 12.64 6.86 -22.38
C SER A 194 11.59 7.57 -23.26
N ASP A 195 11.40 7.08 -24.50
CA ASP A 195 10.31 7.49 -25.39
C ASP A 195 8.91 7.19 -24.82
N TYR A 196 8.86 6.66 -23.62
CA TYR A 196 7.67 6.30 -22.85
C TYR A 196 7.17 7.45 -21.97
N LYS A 197 7.07 8.64 -22.54
CA LYS A 197 6.26 9.70 -21.92
C LYS A 197 4.83 9.20 -21.86
N GLU A 198 4.15 9.47 -20.74
CA GLU A 198 2.71 9.23 -20.64
C GLU A 198 2.05 9.63 -21.96
N ALA A 199 1.30 8.70 -22.55
CA ALA A 199 0.64 8.98 -23.82
C ALA A 199 -0.20 10.24 -23.62
N ASP A 200 0.05 11.24 -24.44
CA ASP A 200 -0.72 12.48 -24.44
C ASP A 200 -2.15 12.18 -24.88
N TYR A 201 -3.02 11.96 -23.94
CA TYR A 201 -4.45 11.71 -24.15
C TYR A 201 -5.24 12.97 -24.49
N SER A 202 -4.62 14.15 -24.54
CA SER A 202 -5.30 15.44 -24.81
C SER A 202 -6.11 15.39 -26.11
N ARG A 203 -5.61 14.68 -27.12
CA ARG A 203 -6.29 14.47 -28.39
C ARG A 203 -7.51 13.54 -28.24
N ILE A 204 -7.44 12.53 -27.41
CA ILE A 204 -8.56 11.62 -27.11
C ILE A 204 -9.64 12.37 -26.32
N GLU A 205 -9.26 13.17 -25.35
CA GLU A 205 -10.17 14.01 -24.56
C GLU A 205 -10.85 15.08 -25.46
N THR A 206 -10.12 15.62 -26.42
CA THR A 206 -10.70 16.55 -27.41
C THR A 206 -11.68 15.83 -28.33
N LEU A 207 -11.34 14.62 -28.80
CA LEU A 207 -12.23 13.82 -29.63
C LEU A 207 -13.49 13.36 -28.89
N LYS A 208 -13.39 12.98 -27.62
CA LYS A 208 -14.56 12.66 -26.79
C LYS A 208 -15.56 13.80 -26.71
N LYS A 209 -15.10 15.05 -26.66
CA LYS A 209 -15.96 16.24 -26.63
C LYS A 209 -16.67 16.51 -27.97
N THR A 210 -16.21 15.91 -29.06
CA THR A 210 -16.80 16.06 -30.38
C THR A 210 -17.78 14.94 -30.75
N ILE A 211 -17.90 13.91 -29.92
CA ILE A 211 -18.88 12.81 -30.13
C ILE A 211 -20.24 13.33 -29.62
N PRO A 212 -21.27 13.31 -30.51
CA PRO A 212 -22.62 13.68 -30.09
C PRO A 212 -23.12 12.75 -28.98
N SER A 213 -23.81 13.33 -27.99
CA SER A 213 -24.35 12.60 -26.80
C SER A 213 -25.56 11.71 -27.12
N ASP A 214 -25.94 11.61 -28.38
CA ASP A 214 -27.22 11.01 -28.83
C ASP A 214 -27.01 9.75 -29.70
N LEU A 215 -25.93 8.98 -29.42
CA LEU A 215 -25.72 7.66 -29.99
C LEU A 215 -26.00 6.56 -28.97
#